data_ac41a5f5a4d1d85372349f7374fb1fac
#
_entry.id   ac41a5f5a4d1d85372349f7374fb1fac
#
_cell.length_a   1.000
_cell.length_b   1.000
_cell.length_c   1.000
_cell.angle_alpha   90.00
_cell.angle_beta   90.00
_cell.angle_gamma   90.00
#
_symmetry.space_group_name_H-M   'P 1'
#
loop_
_entity.id
_entity.type
_entity.pdbx_description
1 polymer ?
#
loop_
_entity_poly.entity_id
_entity_poly.type
_entity_poly.pdbx_seq_one_letter_code
_entity_poly.pdbx_strand_id
1 'polypeptide(L)'
;MKKTFKTLTIMTVVCLFTATVHAATHVKPWSHGRLMVSANHRYLQLEDGNPFFLLGDTGWLLPERLDRSEVQYYLQKCRAAGFNTVLVQVMNGTPSYNIYGQPSLPAGWDMSKADPAGMYSYWDHMDYIVSQAEQNGIYIGMVAIWGSQVKAGNINAQQAKAYGRFLANRYKNSPNIIWVMGGDIQGDIHPEVWESLASSIKSIDHNHLMTYHPRGRYTSAKWWSKAPWIDFHAFQSGHRKYGQRMGNKDYPIPDNTEEDNWMYVDSTWAYKTIKPVLDAEPSYEDIPKGLHDPREGRWQDYDVRRYAYWSVFAGSCGHTYGHNAIMQMLKPGYPTSYGISGSEKTWYQALDDPGYNQMKHLKNLMLTMPYLERVPDQSIIVGKNGERYNRLLATRGKDYLMVYNYNCVPMKIDLRKVSGDKKNVWWMDAATGCLDYIGEFDSRVVTFAPQKGVRGISDGVFIAIDSSKHYLAKDQKQIADQSLEGKPRDLNE
;
A
#
# COMPACT_ATOMS: atom_id res chain seq x y z
N MET A 1 44.72 -47.09 -61.33
CA MET A 1 43.76 -46.01 -61.00
C MET A 1 43.66 -45.90 -59.49
N LYS A 2 44.36 -44.94 -58.88
CA LYS A 2 44.29 -44.66 -57.42
C LYS A 2 43.31 -43.52 -57.20
N LYS A 3 42.20 -43.77 -56.50
CA LYS A 3 41.26 -42.75 -56.06
C LYS A 3 41.67 -42.19 -54.71
N THR A 4 42.04 -40.93 -54.68
CA THR A 4 42.39 -40.15 -53.48
C THR A 4 41.10 -39.62 -52.87
N PHE A 5 40.75 -40.02 -51.61
CA PHE A 5 39.68 -39.42 -50.83
C PHE A 5 40.25 -38.21 -50.10
N LYS A 6 39.68 -37.02 -50.35
CA LYS A 6 39.94 -35.82 -49.54
C LYS A 6 38.93 -35.78 -48.38
N THR A 7 39.42 -35.91 -47.16
CA THR A 7 38.66 -35.74 -45.93
C THR A 7 38.51 -34.25 -45.66
N LEU A 8 37.26 -33.75 -45.62
CA LEU A 8 36.93 -32.39 -45.25
C LEU A 8 36.63 -32.32 -43.74
N THR A 9 37.53 -31.73 -42.98
CA THR A 9 37.33 -31.52 -41.53
C THR A 9 36.50 -30.26 -41.35
N ILE A 10 35.25 -30.37 -40.91
CA ILE A 10 34.38 -29.27 -40.53
C ILE A 10 34.72 -28.91 -39.07
N MET A 11 35.33 -27.78 -38.87
CA MET A 11 35.62 -27.21 -37.55
C MET A 11 34.40 -26.42 -37.06
N THR A 12 33.58 -27.02 -36.18
CA THR A 12 32.42 -26.36 -35.60
C THR A 12 32.90 -25.42 -34.49
N VAL A 13 32.88 -24.12 -34.73
CA VAL A 13 33.17 -23.10 -33.72
C VAL A 13 31.88 -22.93 -32.88
N VAL A 14 31.88 -23.46 -31.66
CA VAL A 14 30.84 -23.22 -30.67
C VAL A 14 31.13 -21.88 -30.00
N CYS A 15 30.45 -20.81 -30.42
CA CYS A 15 30.43 -19.54 -29.67
C CYS A 15 29.56 -19.70 -28.42
N LEU A 16 30.20 -19.91 -27.28
CA LEU A 16 29.56 -19.78 -25.97
C LEU A 16 29.29 -18.29 -25.70
N PHE A 17 28.06 -17.84 -25.99
CA PHE A 17 27.58 -16.58 -25.45
C PHE A 17 27.29 -16.78 -23.95
N THR A 18 28.21 -16.39 -23.09
CA THR A 18 27.92 -16.17 -21.67
C THR A 18 27.10 -14.88 -21.57
N ALA A 19 25.79 -15.02 -21.57
CA ALA A 19 24.91 -13.94 -21.15
C ALA A 19 25.16 -13.71 -19.65
N THR A 20 26.00 -12.73 -19.31
CA THR A 20 26.05 -12.19 -17.95
C THR A 20 24.70 -11.52 -17.69
N VAL A 21 23.79 -12.25 -17.02
CA VAL A 21 22.63 -11.65 -16.41
C VAL A 21 23.14 -10.73 -15.31
N HIS A 22 23.30 -9.44 -15.63
CA HIS A 22 23.44 -8.42 -14.61
C HIS A 22 22.10 -8.40 -13.88
N ALA A 23 22.03 -9.05 -12.72
CA ALA A 23 20.97 -8.79 -11.77
C ALA A 23 21.04 -7.28 -11.47
N ALA A 24 20.05 -6.52 -11.93
CA ALA A 24 19.92 -5.12 -11.60
C ALA A 24 20.01 -5.03 -10.07
N THR A 25 21.02 -4.36 -9.56
CA THR A 25 21.16 -4.11 -8.14
C THR A 25 20.01 -3.22 -7.73
N HIS A 26 19.03 -3.80 -7.09
CA HIS A 26 17.86 -3.05 -6.63
C HIS A 26 18.30 -2.04 -5.57
N VAL A 27 18.08 -0.77 -5.87
CA VAL A 27 18.28 0.33 -4.93
C VAL A 27 17.26 0.19 -3.80
N LYS A 28 17.73 0.11 -2.57
CA LYS A 28 16.86 0.04 -1.39
C LYS A 28 16.39 1.47 -1.03
N PRO A 29 15.15 1.68 -0.54
CA PRO A 29 14.66 3.02 -0.21
C PRO A 29 15.61 3.81 0.70
N TRP A 30 16.13 3.20 1.73
CA TRP A 30 17.03 3.83 2.71
C TRP A 30 18.42 4.17 2.19
N SER A 31 18.82 3.78 0.96
CA SER A 31 19.99 4.34 0.30
C SER A 31 19.80 5.82 -0.07
N HIS A 32 18.56 6.28 -0.09
CA HIS A 32 18.15 7.68 -0.26
C HIS A 32 17.88 8.40 1.07
N GLY A 33 18.34 7.84 2.18
CA GLY A 33 18.11 8.36 3.52
C GLY A 33 16.81 7.87 4.15
N ARG A 34 16.34 8.56 5.19
CA ARG A 34 15.17 8.19 5.98
C ARG A 34 13.87 8.48 5.24
N LEU A 35 12.84 7.70 5.54
CA LEU A 35 11.47 8.01 5.14
C LEU A 35 10.96 9.20 5.95
N MET A 36 10.43 10.21 5.27
CA MET A 36 10.00 11.48 5.85
C MET A 36 8.65 11.92 5.32
N VAL A 37 8.00 12.81 6.04
CA VAL A 37 6.86 13.57 5.52
C VAL A 37 7.39 14.67 4.59
N SER A 38 6.77 14.83 3.43
CA SER A 38 7.13 15.85 2.43
C SER A 38 6.91 17.28 2.96
N ALA A 39 7.59 18.26 2.36
CA ALA A 39 7.53 19.67 2.78
C ALA A 39 6.10 20.25 2.77
N ASN A 40 5.22 19.80 1.88
CA ASN A 40 3.82 20.21 1.83
C ASN A 40 2.92 19.45 2.83
N HIS A 41 3.48 18.54 3.62
CA HIS A 41 2.78 17.70 4.59
C HIS A 41 1.65 16.82 4.03
N ARG A 42 1.65 16.54 2.71
CA ARG A 42 0.59 15.75 2.06
C ARG A 42 1.03 14.35 1.67
N TYR A 43 2.35 14.16 1.47
CA TYR A 43 2.91 12.92 0.95
C TYR A 43 4.11 12.46 1.76
N LEU A 44 4.65 11.32 1.38
CA LEU A 44 5.90 10.79 1.92
C LEU A 44 7.01 10.96 0.89
N GLN A 45 8.22 11.15 1.38
CA GLN A 45 9.44 11.26 0.58
C GLN A 45 10.61 10.65 1.35
N LEU A 46 11.70 10.38 0.64
CA LEU A 46 12.98 10.05 1.23
C LEU A 46 13.76 11.33 1.56
N GLU A 47 14.78 11.22 2.40
CA GLU A 47 15.53 12.37 2.93
C GLU A 47 16.20 13.21 1.84
N ASP A 48 16.58 12.59 0.72
CA ASP A 48 17.15 13.27 -0.46
C ASP A 48 16.08 13.96 -1.34
N GLY A 49 14.79 13.90 -0.96
CA GLY A 49 13.66 14.49 -1.67
C GLY A 49 13.01 13.57 -2.71
N ASN A 50 13.49 12.35 -2.89
CA ASN A 50 12.83 11.39 -3.77
C ASN A 50 11.41 11.06 -3.26
N PRO A 51 10.37 11.03 -4.12
CA PRO A 51 9.02 10.70 -3.71
C PRO A 51 8.94 9.24 -3.24
N PHE A 52 8.14 9.01 -2.22
CA PHE A 52 7.81 7.66 -1.74
C PHE A 52 6.30 7.45 -1.77
N PHE A 53 5.84 6.60 -2.69
CA PHE A 53 4.47 6.13 -2.72
C PHE A 53 4.39 4.86 -1.87
N LEU A 54 3.74 4.91 -0.71
CA LEU A 54 3.57 3.74 0.14
C LEU A 54 2.59 2.77 -0.53
N LEU A 55 3.11 1.64 -1.01
CA LEU A 55 2.30 0.52 -1.46
C LEU A 55 2.48 -0.64 -0.49
N GLY A 56 1.49 -0.82 0.39
CA GLY A 56 1.52 -1.81 1.45
C GLY A 56 0.77 -3.09 1.09
N ASP A 57 1.25 -4.24 1.60
CA ASP A 57 0.49 -5.48 1.70
C ASP A 57 0.15 -5.75 3.16
N THR A 58 -0.92 -6.50 3.40
CA THR A 58 -1.40 -6.84 4.74
C THR A 58 -1.05 -8.27 5.10
N GLY A 59 -0.03 -8.43 5.92
CA GLY A 59 0.46 -9.72 6.43
C GLY A 59 0.29 -9.85 7.94
N TRP A 60 -0.94 -9.67 8.47
CA TRP A 60 -1.19 -9.56 9.92
C TRP A 60 -0.54 -10.65 10.75
N LEU A 61 -0.72 -11.92 10.38
CA LEU A 61 -0.27 -13.08 11.17
C LEU A 61 1.07 -13.65 10.69
N LEU A 62 1.86 -12.87 9.97
CA LEU A 62 3.15 -13.32 9.43
C LEU A 62 4.06 -13.94 10.50
N PRO A 63 4.31 -13.32 11.69
CA PRO A 63 5.19 -13.90 12.69
C PRO A 63 4.65 -15.20 13.31
N GLU A 64 3.32 -15.31 13.39
CA GLU A 64 2.67 -16.45 14.05
C GLU A 64 2.57 -17.67 13.14
N ARG A 65 2.59 -17.48 11.82
CA ARG A 65 2.22 -18.54 10.88
C ARG A 65 3.25 -18.88 9.81
N LEU A 66 4.24 -18.04 9.54
CA LEU A 66 5.27 -18.32 8.56
C LEU A 66 6.59 -18.71 9.21
N ASP A 67 7.19 -19.79 8.74
CA ASP A 67 8.57 -20.14 9.05
C ASP A 67 9.58 -19.27 8.27
N ARG A 68 10.88 -19.47 8.54
CA ARG A 68 11.92 -18.64 7.92
C ARG A 68 11.94 -18.74 6.40
N SER A 69 11.70 -19.91 5.83
CA SER A 69 11.71 -20.12 4.38
C SER A 69 10.47 -19.49 3.72
N GLU A 70 9.34 -19.60 4.35
CA GLU A 70 8.08 -19.01 3.93
C GLU A 70 8.11 -17.47 4.02
N VAL A 71 8.71 -16.90 5.08
CA VAL A 71 8.96 -15.45 5.21
C VAL A 71 9.79 -14.92 4.03
N GLN A 72 10.88 -15.62 3.69
CA GLN A 72 11.72 -15.25 2.58
C GLN A 72 10.94 -15.28 1.25
N TYR A 73 10.21 -16.35 0.99
CA TYR A 73 9.40 -16.50 -0.21
C TYR A 73 8.33 -15.40 -0.32
N TYR A 74 7.58 -15.15 0.76
CA TYR A 74 6.56 -14.13 0.81
C TYR A 74 7.11 -12.73 0.49
N LEU A 75 8.19 -12.32 1.15
CA LEU A 75 8.80 -11.00 0.95
C LEU A 75 9.39 -10.84 -0.47
N GLN A 76 9.94 -11.89 -1.05
CA GLN A 76 10.37 -11.88 -2.46
C GLN A 76 9.20 -11.67 -3.41
N LYS A 77 8.05 -12.32 -3.15
CA LYS A 77 6.82 -12.13 -3.93
C LYS A 77 6.24 -10.73 -3.75
N CYS A 78 6.19 -10.20 -2.52
CA CYS A 78 5.79 -8.81 -2.26
C CYS A 78 6.61 -7.82 -3.11
N ARG A 79 7.93 -7.98 -3.10
CA ARG A 79 8.82 -7.15 -3.91
C ARG A 79 8.52 -7.28 -5.41
N ALA A 80 8.38 -8.50 -5.92
CA ALA A 80 8.11 -8.75 -7.33
C ALA A 80 6.77 -8.16 -7.78
N ALA A 81 5.77 -8.13 -6.89
CA ALA A 81 4.49 -7.48 -7.12
C ALA A 81 4.52 -5.96 -6.93
N GLY A 82 5.67 -5.38 -6.55
CA GLY A 82 5.87 -3.93 -6.43
C GLY A 82 5.52 -3.35 -5.06
N PHE A 83 5.20 -4.17 -4.06
CA PHE A 83 5.00 -3.70 -2.69
C PHE A 83 6.33 -3.24 -2.08
N ASN A 84 6.27 -2.17 -1.29
CA ASN A 84 7.41 -1.62 -0.57
C ASN A 84 7.18 -1.54 0.94
N THR A 85 6.03 -1.98 1.42
CA THR A 85 5.66 -2.04 2.83
C THR A 85 4.84 -3.29 3.10
N VAL A 86 5.00 -3.90 4.28
CA VAL A 86 4.12 -4.97 4.77
C VAL A 86 3.66 -4.61 6.18
N LEU A 87 2.35 -4.60 6.42
CA LEU A 87 1.78 -4.41 7.76
C LEU A 87 1.76 -5.75 8.50
N VAL A 88 2.29 -5.76 9.72
CA VAL A 88 2.47 -6.96 10.54
C VAL A 88 1.99 -6.70 11.96
N GLN A 89 1.18 -7.59 12.52
CA GLN A 89 0.85 -7.57 13.94
C GLN A 89 2.02 -8.17 14.73
N VAL A 90 2.68 -7.33 15.52
CA VAL A 90 3.77 -7.79 16.39
C VAL A 90 3.22 -8.60 17.56
N MET A 91 2.12 -8.15 18.17
CA MET A 91 1.37 -8.90 19.16
C MET A 91 -0.13 -8.88 18.86
N ASN A 92 -0.65 -9.99 18.35
CA ASN A 92 -2.08 -10.22 18.19
C ASN A 92 -2.74 -10.73 19.47
N GLY A 93 -1.98 -11.45 20.29
CA GLY A 93 -2.34 -11.98 21.63
C GLY A 93 -1.39 -11.53 22.73
N THR A 94 -1.74 -11.77 23.98
CA THR A 94 -0.90 -11.45 25.14
C THR A 94 -0.72 -12.68 26.05
N PRO A 95 0.23 -13.59 25.69
CA PRO A 95 1.21 -13.50 24.60
C PRO A 95 0.67 -13.94 23.23
N SER A 96 1.32 -13.47 22.15
CA SER A 96 1.35 -14.16 20.86
C SER A 96 2.42 -15.25 20.87
N TYR A 97 2.28 -16.22 19.98
CA TYR A 97 3.29 -17.27 19.77
C TYR A 97 3.74 -17.25 18.33
N ASN A 98 5.06 -17.32 18.08
CA ASN A 98 5.55 -17.49 16.74
C ASN A 98 5.29 -18.91 16.21
N ILE A 99 5.58 -19.16 14.94
CA ILE A 99 5.38 -20.48 14.30
C ILE A 99 6.15 -21.62 15.02
N TYR A 100 7.17 -21.29 15.80
CA TYR A 100 7.99 -22.24 16.56
C TYR A 100 7.49 -22.42 18.01
N GLY A 101 6.34 -21.83 18.35
CA GLY A 101 5.72 -21.94 19.68
C GLY A 101 6.35 -21.07 20.76
N GLN A 102 7.20 -20.09 20.40
CA GLN A 102 7.82 -19.21 21.38
C GLN A 102 6.93 -18.00 21.68
N PRO A 103 6.73 -17.65 22.96
CA PRO A 103 5.86 -16.53 23.34
C PRO A 103 6.53 -15.17 23.12
N SER A 104 5.72 -14.19 22.74
CA SER A 104 6.14 -12.79 22.59
C SER A 104 6.39 -12.08 23.92
N LEU A 105 5.77 -12.58 24.99
CA LEU A 105 5.85 -12.00 26.32
C LEU A 105 6.35 -13.02 27.33
N PRO A 106 7.37 -12.65 28.09
CA PRO A 106 7.74 -13.40 29.29
C PRO A 106 6.67 -13.20 30.39
N ALA A 107 6.70 -14.09 31.37
CA ALA A 107 5.79 -13.98 32.53
C ALA A 107 5.92 -12.59 33.18
N GLY A 108 4.78 -11.95 33.46
CA GLY A 108 4.73 -10.67 34.15
C GLY A 108 5.17 -9.44 33.31
N TRP A 109 5.24 -9.54 31.99
CA TRP A 109 5.66 -8.43 31.11
C TRP A 109 7.10 -7.93 31.33
N ASP A 110 7.98 -8.75 31.91
CA ASP A 110 9.38 -8.39 32.08
C ASP A 110 10.16 -8.54 30.77
N MET A 111 10.14 -7.51 29.94
CA MET A 111 10.75 -7.53 28.62
C MET A 111 12.30 -7.72 28.64
N SER A 112 12.95 -7.62 29.81
CA SER A 112 14.36 -7.98 29.93
C SER A 112 14.62 -9.48 29.74
N LYS A 113 13.59 -10.30 29.83
CA LYS A 113 13.61 -11.76 29.65
C LYS A 113 13.00 -12.21 28.32
N ALA A 114 12.79 -11.30 27.39
CA ALA A 114 12.15 -11.59 26.11
C ALA A 114 12.99 -12.53 25.22
N ASP A 115 14.32 -12.53 25.38
CA ASP A 115 15.26 -13.37 24.63
C ASP A 115 15.97 -14.35 25.59
N PRO A 116 15.38 -15.53 25.87
CA PRO A 116 16.03 -16.53 26.71
C PRO A 116 17.26 -17.11 26.02
N ALA A 117 18.37 -17.18 26.74
CA ALA A 117 19.65 -17.64 26.23
C ALA A 117 19.57 -19.07 25.63
N GLY A 118 20.16 -19.26 24.47
CA GLY A 118 20.27 -20.55 23.78
C GLY A 118 18.99 -21.04 23.09
N MET A 119 17.96 -20.19 23.00
CA MET A 119 16.71 -20.51 22.31
C MET A 119 16.47 -19.50 21.19
N TYR A 120 15.88 -19.98 20.08
CA TYR A 120 15.35 -19.10 19.03
C TYR A 120 14.02 -18.50 19.51
N SER A 121 14.06 -17.27 20.02
CA SER A 121 12.95 -16.60 20.68
C SER A 121 11.88 -16.11 19.68
N TYR A 122 10.77 -15.58 20.21
CA TYR A 122 9.80 -14.84 19.41
C TYR A 122 10.47 -13.64 18.71
N TRP A 123 11.32 -12.95 19.43
CA TRP A 123 11.96 -11.72 18.95
C TRP A 123 13.10 -11.98 17.97
N ASP A 124 13.79 -13.12 18.08
CA ASP A 124 14.73 -13.57 17.03
C ASP A 124 14.00 -13.81 15.71
N HIS A 125 12.74 -14.30 15.78
CA HIS A 125 11.93 -14.48 14.58
C HIS A 125 11.47 -13.14 13.99
N MET A 126 11.08 -12.19 14.85
CA MET A 126 10.78 -10.82 14.42
C MET A 126 11.99 -10.12 13.78
N ASP A 127 13.18 -10.27 14.37
CA ASP A 127 14.44 -9.74 13.81
C ASP A 127 14.74 -10.36 12.44
N TYR A 128 14.49 -11.66 12.29
CA TYR A 128 14.64 -12.33 11.00
C TYR A 128 13.68 -11.75 9.96
N ILE A 129 12.42 -11.52 10.30
CA ILE A 129 11.41 -10.91 9.42
C ILE A 129 11.88 -9.51 8.99
N VAL A 130 12.28 -8.67 9.94
CA VAL A 130 12.78 -7.31 9.67
C VAL A 130 13.99 -7.33 8.76
N SER A 131 14.96 -8.21 9.02
CA SER A 131 16.18 -8.36 8.20
C SER A 131 15.86 -8.86 6.79
N GLN A 132 14.96 -9.82 6.63
CA GLN A 132 14.53 -10.30 5.31
C GLN A 132 13.76 -9.23 4.53
N ALA A 133 12.93 -8.44 5.20
CA ALA A 133 12.27 -7.29 4.59
C ALA A 133 13.29 -6.23 4.15
N GLU A 134 14.29 -5.95 4.99
CA GLU A 134 15.39 -5.05 4.64
C GLU A 134 16.14 -5.51 3.38
N GLN A 135 16.45 -6.80 3.28
CA GLN A 135 17.13 -7.36 2.09
C GLN A 135 16.29 -7.19 0.82
N ASN A 136 14.97 -7.22 0.96
CA ASN A 136 14.03 -7.05 -0.15
C ASN A 136 13.60 -5.60 -0.43
N GLY A 137 14.11 -4.60 0.30
CA GLY A 137 13.74 -3.20 0.12
C GLY A 137 12.32 -2.87 0.63
N ILE A 138 11.83 -3.61 1.62
CA ILE A 138 10.48 -3.54 2.15
C ILE A 138 10.49 -2.97 3.58
N TYR A 139 9.65 -1.97 3.83
CA TYR A 139 9.36 -1.49 5.19
C TYR A 139 8.42 -2.46 5.91
N ILE A 140 8.65 -2.65 7.21
CA ILE A 140 7.71 -3.33 8.09
C ILE A 140 6.89 -2.29 8.85
N GLY A 141 5.59 -2.24 8.58
CA GLY A 141 4.61 -1.49 9.37
C GLY A 141 4.28 -2.30 10.63
N MET A 142 4.97 -2.01 11.72
CA MET A 142 4.84 -2.74 12.98
C MET A 142 3.60 -2.29 13.76
N VAL A 143 2.50 -3.06 13.71
CA VAL A 143 1.38 -2.89 14.63
C VAL A 143 1.79 -3.47 15.98
N ALA A 144 2.25 -2.60 16.88
CA ALA A 144 2.95 -2.98 18.11
C ALA A 144 2.16 -3.96 18.99
N ILE A 145 0.87 -3.68 19.17
CA ILE A 145 -0.09 -4.56 19.85
C ILE A 145 -1.48 -4.38 19.24
N TRP A 146 -2.20 -5.47 19.04
CA TRP A 146 -3.54 -5.38 18.46
C TRP A 146 -4.55 -4.78 19.43
N GLY A 147 -5.41 -3.91 18.93
CA GLY A 147 -6.34 -3.11 19.74
C GLY A 147 -7.28 -3.90 20.64
N SER A 148 -7.64 -5.14 20.25
CA SER A 148 -8.47 -5.99 21.10
C SER A 148 -7.79 -6.31 22.44
N GLN A 149 -6.45 -6.39 22.51
CA GLN A 149 -5.70 -6.63 23.72
C GLN A 149 -5.75 -5.43 24.68
N VAL A 150 -5.66 -4.23 24.12
CA VAL A 150 -5.83 -2.98 24.88
C VAL A 150 -7.27 -2.86 25.40
N LYS A 151 -8.26 -3.11 24.54
CA LYS A 151 -9.67 -3.09 24.93
C LYS A 151 -10.02 -4.09 26.03
N ALA A 152 -9.37 -5.24 26.02
CA ALA A 152 -9.56 -6.27 27.06
C ALA A 152 -8.85 -5.95 28.38
N GLY A 153 -8.04 -4.87 28.45
CA GLY A 153 -7.26 -4.50 29.64
C GLY A 153 -6.03 -5.39 29.85
N ASN A 154 -5.59 -6.12 28.83
CA ASN A 154 -4.44 -7.02 28.91
C ASN A 154 -3.09 -6.29 28.99
N ILE A 155 -3.10 -4.99 28.79
CA ILE A 155 -1.94 -4.09 28.91
C ILE A 155 -2.39 -2.76 29.51
N ASN A 156 -1.67 -2.29 30.54
CA ASN A 156 -1.85 -0.95 31.12
C ASN A 156 -0.78 0.03 30.61
N ALA A 157 -0.91 1.31 30.98
CA ALA A 157 -0.01 2.37 30.51
C ALA A 157 1.46 2.17 30.94
N GLN A 158 1.72 1.59 32.14
CA GLN A 158 3.07 1.30 32.61
C GLN A 158 3.72 0.17 31.79
N GLN A 159 2.98 -0.89 31.53
CA GLN A 159 3.42 -2.00 30.67
C GLN A 159 3.64 -1.52 29.25
N ALA A 160 2.74 -0.69 28.70
CA ALA A 160 2.87 -0.08 27.38
C ALA A 160 4.14 0.77 27.25
N LYS A 161 4.47 1.55 28.30
CA LYS A 161 5.71 2.33 28.36
C LYS A 161 6.95 1.44 28.33
N ALA A 162 6.98 0.37 29.13
CA ALA A 162 8.11 -0.57 29.15
C ALA A 162 8.29 -1.29 27.82
N TYR A 163 7.17 -1.75 27.25
CA TYR A 163 7.14 -2.42 25.95
C TYR A 163 7.57 -1.49 24.79
N GLY A 164 7.09 -0.25 24.76
CA GLY A 164 7.50 0.72 23.76
C GLY A 164 9.00 1.02 23.81
N ARG A 165 9.58 1.13 25.01
CA ARG A 165 11.03 1.28 25.18
C ARG A 165 11.80 0.06 24.68
N PHE A 166 11.31 -1.15 24.93
CA PHE A 166 11.90 -2.37 24.40
C PHE A 166 11.91 -2.37 22.88
N LEU A 167 10.76 -2.12 22.23
CA LEU A 167 10.63 -2.06 20.77
C LEU A 167 11.59 -1.03 20.16
N ALA A 168 11.57 0.19 20.70
CA ALA A 168 12.40 1.27 20.18
C ALA A 168 13.89 0.97 20.30
N ASN A 169 14.35 0.43 21.44
CA ASN A 169 15.75 0.05 21.60
C ASN A 169 16.18 -1.06 20.63
N ARG A 170 15.28 -2.00 20.34
CA ARG A 170 15.55 -3.13 19.44
C ARG A 170 15.65 -2.69 17.98
N TYR A 171 14.73 -1.80 17.51
CA TYR A 171 14.56 -1.52 16.09
C TYR A 171 14.96 -0.12 15.62
N LYS A 172 15.36 0.80 16.50
CA LYS A 172 15.74 2.19 16.13
C LYS A 172 16.86 2.30 15.07
N ASN A 173 17.65 1.24 14.92
CA ASN A 173 18.75 1.19 13.94
C ASN A 173 18.40 0.38 12.68
N SER A 174 17.24 -0.26 12.63
CA SER A 174 16.73 -0.95 11.43
C SER A 174 16.14 0.09 10.48
N PRO A 175 16.62 0.23 9.23
CA PRO A 175 16.22 1.37 8.39
C PRO A 175 14.79 1.28 7.87
N ASN A 176 14.14 0.13 8.02
CA ASN A 176 12.91 -0.27 7.34
C ASN A 176 11.71 -0.44 8.28
N ILE A 177 11.57 0.42 9.27
CA ILE A 177 10.45 0.37 10.23
C ILE A 177 9.49 1.55 10.00
N ILE A 178 8.19 1.27 10.12
CA ILE A 178 7.13 2.24 10.32
C ILE A 178 6.34 1.80 11.55
N TRP A 179 6.23 2.66 12.56
CA TRP A 179 5.48 2.34 13.77
C TRP A 179 3.97 2.52 13.54
N VAL A 180 3.18 1.54 13.95
CA VAL A 180 1.73 1.58 13.84
C VAL A 180 1.12 1.32 15.22
N MET A 181 0.42 2.31 15.74
CA MET A 181 -0.39 2.16 16.95
C MET A 181 -1.81 1.70 16.57
N GLY A 182 -2.61 1.30 17.54
CA GLY A 182 -4.00 0.91 17.30
C GLY A 182 -4.16 -0.55 16.88
N GLY A 183 -4.89 -0.79 15.77
CA GLY A 183 -5.25 -2.12 15.29
C GLY A 183 -6.74 -2.41 15.50
N ASP A 184 -7.57 -2.00 14.53
CA ASP A 184 -9.04 -2.14 14.48
C ASP A 184 -9.76 -1.65 15.76
N ILE A 185 -9.29 -0.52 16.33
CA ILE A 185 -9.82 0.05 17.57
C ILE A 185 -9.97 1.56 17.49
N GLN A 186 -10.96 2.08 18.20
CA GLN A 186 -11.16 3.51 18.41
C GLN A 186 -10.07 4.10 19.31
N GLY A 187 -9.59 5.30 18.98
CA GLY A 187 -8.47 5.93 19.72
C GLY A 187 -8.83 6.42 21.12
N ASP A 188 -10.11 6.53 21.45
CA ASP A 188 -10.62 6.88 22.78
C ASP A 188 -10.81 5.68 23.72
N ILE A 189 -10.50 4.47 23.27
CA ILE A 189 -10.45 3.28 24.12
C ILE A 189 -9.04 3.20 24.71
N HIS A 190 -8.95 3.41 26.02
CA HIS A 190 -7.69 3.42 26.79
C HIS A 190 -6.62 4.34 26.17
N PRO A 191 -6.92 5.63 25.93
CA PRO A 191 -5.99 6.55 25.25
C PRO A 191 -4.65 6.66 25.98
N GLU A 192 -4.63 6.52 27.30
CA GLU A 192 -3.42 6.52 28.12
C GLU A 192 -2.44 5.40 27.80
N VAL A 193 -2.93 4.27 27.31
CA VAL A 193 -2.09 3.15 26.86
C VAL A 193 -1.42 3.51 25.55
N TRP A 194 -2.18 4.04 24.60
CA TRP A 194 -1.64 4.46 23.30
C TRP A 194 -0.65 5.60 23.42
N GLU A 195 -0.96 6.62 24.23
CA GLU A 195 -0.04 7.74 24.52
C GLU A 195 1.26 7.25 25.16
N SER A 196 1.18 6.32 26.14
CA SER A 196 2.36 5.77 26.79
C SER A 196 3.22 4.95 25.85
N LEU A 197 2.61 4.13 25.00
CA LEU A 197 3.31 3.31 24.01
C LEU A 197 4.00 4.20 22.97
N ALA A 198 3.25 5.10 22.32
CA ALA A 198 3.75 5.95 21.26
C ALA A 198 4.85 6.92 21.73
N SER A 199 4.60 7.63 22.84
CA SER A 199 5.58 8.58 23.38
C SER A 199 6.85 7.90 23.90
N SER A 200 6.74 6.68 24.46
CA SER A 200 7.93 5.93 24.88
C SER A 200 8.78 5.46 23.68
N ILE A 201 8.15 5.06 22.58
CA ILE A 201 8.87 4.77 21.32
C ILE A 201 9.55 6.04 20.80
N LYS A 202 8.81 7.12 20.62
CA LYS A 202 9.34 8.39 20.09
C LYS A 202 10.41 9.04 20.98
N SER A 203 10.43 8.75 22.27
CA SER A 203 11.49 9.23 23.17
C SER A 203 12.88 8.60 22.92
N ILE A 204 12.93 7.51 22.17
CA ILE A 204 14.16 6.74 21.88
C ILE A 204 14.42 6.72 20.38
N ASP A 205 13.38 6.52 19.59
CA ASP A 205 13.43 6.45 18.13
C ASP A 205 12.84 7.72 17.51
N HIS A 206 13.74 8.59 17.05
CA HIS A 206 13.39 9.86 16.39
C HIS A 206 13.40 9.76 14.87
N ASN A 207 13.71 8.60 14.30
CA ASN A 207 13.97 8.43 12.88
C ASN A 207 12.77 7.86 12.13
N HIS A 208 11.99 6.97 12.75
CA HIS A 208 10.94 6.27 12.06
C HIS A 208 9.59 6.98 12.17
N LEU A 209 8.83 6.96 11.07
CA LEU A 209 7.48 7.50 11.04
C LEU A 209 6.52 6.65 11.88
N MET A 210 5.50 7.30 12.40
CA MET A 210 4.47 6.66 13.23
C MET A 210 3.07 7.07 12.78
N THR A 211 2.16 6.09 12.77
CA THR A 211 0.74 6.27 12.51
C THR A 211 -0.12 5.52 13.51
N TYR A 212 -1.43 5.64 13.36
CA TYR A 212 -2.43 4.93 14.16
C TYR A 212 -3.45 4.24 13.24
N HIS A 213 -3.59 2.93 13.34
CA HIS A 213 -4.56 2.13 12.62
C HIS A 213 -5.91 2.14 13.39
N PRO A 214 -6.92 2.87 12.91
CA PRO A 214 -8.19 2.98 13.62
C PRO A 214 -9.11 1.79 13.37
N ARG A 215 -10.23 1.77 14.08
CA ARG A 215 -11.36 0.89 13.76
C ARG A 215 -11.94 1.23 12.38
N GLY A 216 -12.53 0.22 11.75
CA GLY A 216 -13.28 0.36 10.50
C GLY A 216 -14.20 1.56 10.48
N ARG A 217 -14.18 2.33 9.36
CA ARG A 217 -14.97 3.53 9.09
C ARG A 217 -14.58 4.75 9.93
N TYR A 218 -13.31 4.79 10.37
CA TYR A 218 -12.73 5.94 11.08
C TYR A 218 -11.42 6.38 10.45
N THR A 219 -11.11 7.65 10.62
CA THR A 219 -9.76 8.20 10.46
C THR A 219 -9.11 8.40 11.82
N SER A 220 -7.81 8.12 11.93
CA SER A 220 -7.03 8.38 13.14
C SER A 220 -7.01 9.87 13.53
N ALA A 221 -7.21 10.77 12.55
CA ALA A 221 -7.27 12.21 12.78
C ALA A 221 -8.37 12.60 13.77
N LYS A 222 -9.43 11.82 13.89
CA LYS A 222 -10.52 12.05 14.85
C LYS A 222 -10.02 12.17 16.28
N TRP A 223 -9.05 11.35 16.67
CA TRP A 223 -8.52 11.34 18.04
C TRP A 223 -7.14 11.98 18.14
N TRP A 224 -6.30 11.78 17.11
CA TRP A 224 -4.87 12.04 17.18
C TRP A 224 -4.39 13.19 16.28
N SER A 225 -5.29 14.05 15.75
CA SER A 225 -4.89 15.15 14.85
C SER A 225 -3.86 16.12 15.46
N LYS A 226 -3.82 16.23 16.78
CA LYS A 226 -2.89 17.09 17.52
C LYS A 226 -1.79 16.34 18.26
N ALA A 227 -1.79 15.00 18.23
CA ALA A 227 -0.80 14.20 18.92
C ALA A 227 0.59 14.43 18.30
N PRO A 228 1.62 14.74 19.12
CA PRO A 228 2.95 15.06 18.58
C PRO A 228 3.69 13.86 18.01
N TRP A 229 3.29 12.66 18.40
CA TRP A 229 3.93 11.42 17.98
C TRP A 229 3.44 10.90 16.63
N ILE A 230 2.28 11.33 16.14
CA ILE A 230 1.74 10.87 14.84
C ILE A 230 2.32 11.69 13.69
N ASP A 231 2.93 11.04 12.73
CA ASP A 231 3.54 11.68 11.56
C ASP A 231 2.59 11.73 10.37
N PHE A 232 1.77 10.69 10.18
CA PHE A 232 0.74 10.63 9.15
C PHE A 232 -0.51 9.93 9.67
N HIS A 233 -1.65 10.26 9.08
CA HIS A 233 -2.93 9.66 9.45
C HIS A 233 -3.21 8.41 8.63
N ALA A 234 -3.81 7.41 9.28
CA ALA A 234 -4.41 6.28 8.61
C ALA A 234 -5.92 6.29 8.82
N PHE A 235 -6.64 5.72 7.88
CA PHE A 235 -8.04 5.37 8.03
C PHE A 235 -8.26 3.91 7.63
N GLN A 236 -9.36 3.33 8.08
CA GLN A 236 -9.82 2.02 7.65
C GLN A 236 -11.17 2.22 6.96
N SER A 237 -11.21 2.13 5.63
CA SER A 237 -12.47 2.22 4.89
C SER A 237 -13.31 0.96 5.07
N GLY A 238 -12.67 -0.16 5.35
CA GLY A 238 -13.30 -1.41 5.79
C GLY A 238 -13.95 -2.20 4.66
N HIS A 239 -14.79 -3.18 5.04
CA HIS A 239 -15.27 -4.23 4.14
C HIS A 239 -16.77 -4.14 3.86
N ARG A 240 -17.39 -2.98 4.11
CA ARG A 240 -18.81 -2.74 3.93
C ARG A 240 -19.14 -2.47 2.46
N LYS A 241 -20.32 -2.91 2.04
CA LYS A 241 -20.90 -2.65 0.70
C LYS A 241 -21.99 -1.59 0.75
N TYR A 242 -22.27 -0.98 -0.38
CA TYR A 242 -23.40 -0.06 -0.51
C TYR A 242 -24.73 -0.72 -0.07
N GLY A 243 -25.52 0.05 0.69
CA GLY A 243 -26.80 -0.40 1.21
C GLY A 243 -26.74 -1.37 2.37
N GLN A 244 -25.55 -1.68 2.88
CA GLN A 244 -25.40 -2.51 4.07
C GLN A 244 -25.81 -1.70 5.30
N ARG A 245 -26.77 -2.23 6.07
CA ARG A 245 -27.19 -1.59 7.33
C ARG A 245 -26.02 -1.55 8.31
N MET A 246 -25.85 -0.37 8.92
CA MET A 246 -24.90 -0.21 10.02
C MET A 246 -25.38 -1.01 11.22
N GLY A 247 -24.50 -1.82 11.79
CA GLY A 247 -24.76 -2.48 13.07
C GLY A 247 -24.76 -1.46 14.21
N ASN A 248 -25.38 -1.79 15.34
CA ASN A 248 -25.41 -0.91 16.54
C ASN A 248 -24.03 -0.51 17.06
N LYS A 249 -22.97 -1.16 16.58
CA LYS A 249 -21.58 -0.89 16.94
C LYS A 249 -20.84 0.01 15.95
N ASP A 250 -21.42 0.23 14.77
CA ASP A 250 -20.84 1.09 13.74
C ASP A 250 -21.22 2.53 14.07
N TYR A 251 -20.22 3.36 14.28
CA TYR A 251 -20.45 4.76 14.59
C TYR A 251 -20.86 5.49 13.30
N PRO A 252 -21.98 6.20 13.27
CA PRO A 252 -22.33 7.02 12.13
C PRO A 252 -21.34 8.17 12.05
N ILE A 253 -20.41 8.11 11.11
CA ILE A 253 -19.78 9.33 10.62
C ILE A 253 -20.79 9.90 9.63
N PRO A 254 -21.29 11.12 9.83
CA PRO A 254 -22.39 11.66 9.03
C PRO A 254 -22.17 11.64 7.53
N ASP A 255 -20.90 11.61 7.10
CA ASP A 255 -20.48 11.73 5.70
C ASP A 255 -19.90 10.42 5.13
N ASN A 256 -20.03 9.31 5.83
CA ASN A 256 -19.53 8.01 5.41
C ASN A 256 -20.60 7.20 4.73
N THR A 257 -20.45 7.06 3.44
CA THR A 257 -21.24 6.13 2.66
C THR A 257 -20.39 4.91 2.34
N GLU A 258 -20.72 3.84 2.92
CA GLU A 258 -20.29 2.46 2.73
C GLU A 258 -18.94 2.26 1.97
N GLU A 259 -18.96 2.34 0.63
CA GLU A 259 -17.79 2.06 -0.22
C GLU A 259 -17.01 3.31 -0.67
N ASP A 260 -17.50 4.53 -0.38
CA ASP A 260 -16.90 5.79 -0.85
C ASP A 260 -15.65 6.16 -0.03
N ASN A 261 -14.57 5.37 -0.14
CA ASN A 261 -13.36 5.56 0.67
C ASN A 261 -12.63 6.88 0.41
N TRP A 262 -12.85 7.52 -0.72
CA TRP A 262 -12.33 8.87 -1.01
C TRP A 262 -12.81 9.93 -0.01
N MET A 263 -14.00 9.74 0.61
CA MET A 263 -14.54 10.67 1.60
C MET A 263 -13.72 10.71 2.90
N TYR A 264 -13.04 9.61 3.26
CA TYR A 264 -12.13 9.61 4.42
C TYR A 264 -10.92 10.50 4.18
N VAL A 265 -10.42 10.54 2.94
CA VAL A 265 -9.32 11.43 2.57
C VAL A 265 -9.77 12.88 2.67
N ASP A 266 -10.92 13.23 2.06
CA ASP A 266 -11.49 14.59 2.10
C ASP A 266 -11.73 15.05 3.55
N SER A 267 -12.36 14.21 4.38
CA SER A 267 -12.62 14.53 5.78
C SER A 267 -11.34 14.69 6.61
N THR A 268 -10.30 13.89 6.32
CA THR A 268 -9.02 14.00 7.01
C THR A 268 -8.25 15.25 6.57
N TRP A 269 -8.34 15.62 5.29
CA TRP A 269 -7.72 16.85 4.79
C TRP A 269 -8.38 18.13 5.32
N ALA A 270 -9.60 18.06 5.83
CA ALA A 270 -10.30 19.18 6.46
C ALA A 270 -9.75 19.51 7.86
N TYR A 271 -8.95 18.65 8.48
CA TYR A 271 -8.32 18.95 9.76
C TYR A 271 -7.26 20.07 9.60
N LYS A 272 -7.19 20.95 10.60
CA LYS A 272 -6.24 22.09 10.58
C LYS A 272 -4.77 21.65 10.58
N THR A 273 -4.47 20.54 11.24
CA THR A 273 -3.12 19.96 11.25
C THR A 273 -2.97 19.10 10.00
N ILE A 274 -2.23 19.61 9.02
CA ILE A 274 -2.02 18.93 7.75
C ILE A 274 -1.01 17.79 7.96
N LYS A 275 -1.41 16.57 7.60
CA LYS A 275 -0.55 15.37 7.61
C LYS A 275 -0.91 14.48 6.41
N PRO A 276 0.02 13.66 5.91
CA PRO A 276 -0.31 12.65 4.91
C PRO A 276 -1.41 11.71 5.40
N VAL A 277 -2.14 11.09 4.47
CA VAL A 277 -3.27 10.19 4.75
C VAL A 277 -3.07 8.89 3.99
N LEU A 278 -3.35 7.76 4.64
CA LEU A 278 -3.25 6.41 4.06
C LEU A 278 -4.52 5.60 4.34
N ASP A 279 -5.09 4.94 3.33
CA ASP A 279 -6.05 3.84 3.56
C ASP A 279 -5.25 2.60 3.98
N ALA A 280 -5.25 2.32 5.29
CA ALA A 280 -4.47 1.24 5.87
C ALA A 280 -5.22 -0.09 5.91
N GLU A 281 -6.54 -0.06 5.71
CA GLU A 281 -7.37 -1.26 5.59
C GLU A 281 -8.62 -0.98 4.75
N PRO A 282 -8.51 -1.04 3.41
CA PRO A 282 -9.66 -1.05 2.51
C PRO A 282 -10.36 -2.41 2.51
N SER A 283 -11.33 -2.60 1.62
CA SER A 283 -11.87 -3.94 1.37
C SER A 283 -10.78 -4.84 0.79
N TYR A 284 -10.65 -6.04 1.34
CA TYR A 284 -9.64 -7.02 0.89
C TYR A 284 -10.20 -7.96 -0.17
N GLU A 285 -9.37 -8.33 -1.15
CA GLU A 285 -9.70 -9.34 -2.15
C GLU A 285 -10.08 -10.65 -1.48
N ASP A 286 -11.08 -11.34 -2.02
CA ASP A 286 -11.61 -12.62 -1.54
C ASP A 286 -12.26 -12.58 -0.13
N ILE A 287 -12.45 -11.42 0.50
CA ILE A 287 -13.34 -11.30 1.67
C ILE A 287 -14.80 -11.19 1.18
N PRO A 288 -15.77 -11.82 1.88
CA PRO A 288 -17.18 -11.64 1.57
C PRO A 288 -17.59 -10.17 1.61
N LYS A 289 -18.34 -9.71 0.61
CA LYS A 289 -18.87 -8.35 0.57
C LYS A 289 -19.76 -8.13 1.81
N GLY A 290 -19.41 -7.11 2.58
CA GLY A 290 -20.06 -6.88 3.88
C GLY A 290 -19.48 -7.68 5.04
N LEU A 291 -18.40 -8.41 4.83
CA LEU A 291 -17.51 -9.08 5.79
C LEU A 291 -17.91 -10.49 6.23
N HIS A 292 -19.19 -10.82 6.36
CA HIS A 292 -19.58 -12.03 7.09
C HIS A 292 -20.35 -13.08 6.25
N ASP A 293 -21.03 -12.70 5.20
CA ASP A 293 -21.87 -13.61 4.43
C ASP A 293 -21.32 -13.89 3.04
N PRO A 294 -20.75 -15.10 2.78
CA PRO A 294 -20.19 -15.43 1.49
C PRO A 294 -21.21 -15.49 0.35
N ARG A 295 -22.51 -15.58 0.66
CA ARG A 295 -23.60 -15.55 -0.34
C ARG A 295 -23.76 -14.19 -1.00
N GLU A 296 -23.24 -13.13 -0.38
CA GLU A 296 -23.19 -11.77 -0.93
C GLU A 296 -22.11 -11.60 -2.02
N GLY A 297 -21.36 -12.67 -2.34
CA GLY A 297 -20.19 -12.65 -3.18
C GLY A 297 -18.96 -12.14 -2.44
N ARG A 298 -17.81 -12.13 -3.14
CA ARG A 298 -16.52 -11.70 -2.57
C ARG A 298 -15.99 -10.49 -3.33
N TRP A 299 -15.19 -9.67 -2.65
CA TRP A 299 -14.46 -8.58 -3.29
C TRP A 299 -13.47 -9.15 -4.31
N GLN A 300 -13.50 -8.58 -5.52
CA GLN A 300 -12.69 -9.02 -6.65
C GLN A 300 -11.56 -7.99 -6.93
N ASP A 301 -10.65 -8.34 -7.83
CA ASP A 301 -9.55 -7.50 -8.27
C ASP A 301 -9.98 -6.08 -8.70
N TYR A 302 -11.08 -5.96 -9.47
CA TYR A 302 -11.60 -4.67 -9.89
C TYR A 302 -12.18 -3.84 -8.73
N ASP A 303 -12.70 -4.48 -7.67
CA ASP A 303 -13.20 -3.80 -6.47
C ASP A 303 -12.02 -3.23 -5.66
N VAL A 304 -10.99 -4.04 -5.37
CA VAL A 304 -9.82 -3.57 -4.59
C VAL A 304 -9.02 -2.53 -5.38
N ARG A 305 -8.97 -2.64 -6.70
CA ARG A 305 -8.40 -1.63 -7.59
C ARG A 305 -9.13 -0.30 -7.48
N ARG A 306 -10.46 -0.31 -7.50
CA ARG A 306 -11.30 0.89 -7.29
C ARG A 306 -11.00 1.57 -5.96
N TYR A 307 -10.92 0.83 -4.85
CA TYR A 307 -10.56 1.39 -3.54
C TYR A 307 -9.19 2.08 -3.58
N ALA A 308 -8.22 1.45 -4.23
CA ALA A 308 -6.87 2.00 -4.36
C ALA A 308 -6.87 3.32 -5.15
N TYR A 309 -7.46 3.32 -6.35
CA TYR A 309 -7.51 4.52 -7.18
C TYR A 309 -8.34 5.64 -6.55
N TRP A 310 -9.48 5.33 -5.95
CA TRP A 310 -10.32 6.34 -5.32
C TRP A 310 -9.61 7.06 -4.17
N SER A 311 -9.02 6.34 -3.22
CA SER A 311 -8.30 6.97 -2.11
C SER A 311 -7.10 7.77 -2.58
N VAL A 312 -6.31 7.23 -3.51
CA VAL A 312 -5.11 7.90 -4.02
C VAL A 312 -5.45 9.15 -4.83
N PHE A 313 -6.44 9.09 -5.73
CA PHE A 313 -6.85 10.26 -6.52
C PHE A 313 -7.52 11.33 -5.66
N ALA A 314 -8.13 10.98 -4.54
CA ALA A 314 -8.60 11.92 -3.52
C ALA A 314 -7.48 12.56 -2.70
N GLY A 315 -6.22 12.08 -2.79
CA GLY A 315 -5.07 12.71 -2.14
C GLY A 315 -4.31 11.84 -1.15
N SER A 316 -4.63 10.56 -1.01
CA SER A 316 -3.88 9.63 -0.16
C SER A 316 -2.41 9.54 -0.61
N CYS A 317 -1.50 9.37 0.37
CA CYS A 317 -0.05 9.26 0.13
C CYS A 317 0.40 7.86 -0.30
N GLY A 318 -0.55 6.97 -0.48
CA GLY A 318 -0.33 5.59 -0.84
C GLY A 318 -1.59 4.76 -0.66
N HIS A 319 -1.43 3.44 -0.66
CA HIS A 319 -2.53 2.50 -0.47
C HIS A 319 -2.01 1.21 0.16
N THR A 320 -2.84 0.55 0.95
CA THR A 320 -2.55 -0.78 1.49
C THR A 320 -3.52 -1.78 0.89
N TYR A 321 -2.99 -2.79 0.24
CA TYR A 321 -3.75 -3.92 -0.27
C TYR A 321 -3.91 -4.99 0.82
N GLY A 322 -4.96 -5.78 0.74
CA GLY A 322 -5.13 -6.98 1.52
C GLY A 322 -5.88 -8.06 0.76
N HIS A 323 -5.64 -9.31 1.16
CA HIS A 323 -6.32 -10.49 0.65
C HIS A 323 -6.72 -11.42 1.79
N ASN A 324 -7.88 -12.03 1.71
CA ASN A 324 -8.43 -12.91 2.76
C ASN A 324 -7.44 -13.99 3.21
N ALA A 325 -6.80 -14.68 2.27
CA ALA A 325 -5.84 -15.74 2.58
C ALA A 325 -4.49 -15.19 3.06
N ILE A 326 -4.01 -14.08 2.47
CA ILE A 326 -2.68 -13.52 2.78
C ILE A 326 -2.68 -12.88 4.16
N MET A 327 -3.68 -12.05 4.49
CA MET A 327 -3.70 -11.32 5.75
C MET A 327 -3.60 -12.23 6.97
N GLN A 328 -4.12 -13.43 6.89
CA GLN A 328 -4.07 -14.43 7.95
C GLN A 328 -3.08 -15.58 7.70
N MET A 329 -2.26 -15.48 6.65
CA MET A 329 -1.31 -16.54 6.23
C MET A 329 -1.95 -17.92 6.24
N LEU A 330 -3.10 -18.05 5.55
CA LEU A 330 -3.95 -19.25 5.59
C LEU A 330 -3.25 -20.44 4.99
N LYS A 331 -3.17 -21.54 5.74
CA LYS A 331 -2.58 -22.83 5.34
C LYS A 331 -3.59 -23.97 5.50
N PRO A 332 -3.43 -25.11 4.82
CA PRO A 332 -4.21 -26.30 5.07
C PRO A 332 -4.13 -26.71 6.54
N GLY A 333 -5.26 -26.99 7.17
CA GLY A 333 -5.34 -27.40 8.57
C GLY A 333 -5.27 -26.27 9.60
N TYR A 334 -5.05 -25.02 9.18
CA TYR A 334 -5.11 -23.88 10.08
C TYR A 334 -6.54 -23.29 10.14
N PRO A 335 -7.02 -22.91 11.32
CA PRO A 335 -8.31 -22.24 11.43
C PRO A 335 -8.26 -20.86 10.79
N THR A 336 -9.40 -20.43 10.24
CA THR A 336 -9.59 -19.03 9.83
C THR A 336 -9.59 -18.13 11.07
N SER A 337 -9.05 -16.92 10.90
CA SER A 337 -8.97 -15.93 11.98
C SER A 337 -10.04 -14.84 11.78
N TYR A 338 -10.27 -14.05 12.81
CA TYR A 338 -11.15 -12.85 12.80
C TYR A 338 -12.64 -13.11 12.54
N GLY A 339 -13.12 -14.37 12.60
CA GLY A 339 -14.52 -14.68 12.34
C GLY A 339 -14.97 -14.40 10.91
N ILE A 340 -14.04 -14.28 9.98
CA ILE A 340 -14.29 -14.07 8.56
C ILE A 340 -14.44 -15.43 7.88
N SER A 341 -15.39 -15.55 6.95
CA SER A 341 -15.51 -16.75 6.11
C SER A 341 -14.21 -16.98 5.36
N GLY A 342 -13.64 -18.17 5.51
CA GLY A 342 -12.32 -18.53 4.96
C GLY A 342 -12.24 -18.38 3.45
N SER A 343 -11.03 -18.15 2.98
CA SER A 343 -10.65 -18.32 1.57
C SER A 343 -10.62 -19.79 1.19
N GLU A 344 -10.93 -20.11 -0.04
CA GLU A 344 -10.68 -21.43 -0.61
C GLU A 344 -9.19 -21.63 -0.98
N LYS A 345 -8.43 -20.53 -0.99
CA LYS A 345 -7.01 -20.47 -1.35
C LYS A 345 -6.15 -20.45 -0.09
N THR A 346 -4.93 -20.95 -0.24
CA THR A 346 -3.85 -20.71 0.70
C THR A 346 -3.18 -19.36 0.43
N TRP A 347 -2.43 -18.83 1.40
CA TRP A 347 -1.73 -17.56 1.24
C TRP A 347 -0.79 -17.55 0.03
N TYR A 348 -0.08 -18.65 -0.24
CA TYR A 348 0.86 -18.72 -1.36
C TYR A 348 0.17 -18.82 -2.73
N GLN A 349 -1.04 -19.40 -2.82
CA GLN A 349 -1.85 -19.40 -4.04
C GLN A 349 -2.41 -17.99 -4.33
N ALA A 350 -2.79 -17.27 -3.27
CA ALA A 350 -3.35 -15.92 -3.37
C ALA A 350 -2.33 -14.86 -3.84
N LEU A 351 -1.02 -15.14 -3.74
CA LEU A 351 0.02 -14.25 -4.28
C LEU A 351 0.00 -14.17 -5.83
N ASP A 352 -0.67 -15.08 -6.50
CA ASP A 352 -0.85 -15.06 -7.95
C ASP A 352 -2.21 -14.42 -8.37
N ASP A 353 -3.02 -13.95 -7.40
CA ASP A 353 -4.31 -13.33 -7.69
C ASP A 353 -4.15 -11.97 -8.40
N PRO A 354 -5.12 -11.62 -9.27
CA PRO A 354 -5.00 -10.42 -10.10
C PRO A 354 -4.85 -9.14 -9.29
N GLY A 355 -5.67 -8.93 -8.26
CA GLY A 355 -5.62 -7.69 -7.46
C GLY A 355 -4.26 -7.48 -6.82
N TYR A 356 -3.63 -8.54 -6.28
CA TYR A 356 -2.28 -8.49 -5.73
C TYR A 356 -1.25 -7.95 -6.74
N ASN A 357 -1.31 -8.44 -7.98
CA ASN A 357 -0.32 -8.12 -9.00
C ASN A 357 -0.60 -6.81 -9.77
N GLN A 358 -1.80 -6.24 -9.64
CA GLN A 358 -2.23 -5.04 -10.36
C GLN A 358 -1.93 -3.74 -9.60
N MET A 359 -1.75 -3.79 -8.27
CA MET A 359 -1.52 -2.59 -7.44
C MET A 359 -0.29 -1.79 -7.86
N LYS A 360 0.72 -2.44 -8.42
CA LYS A 360 1.93 -1.77 -8.93
C LYS A 360 1.64 -0.74 -10.01
N HIS A 361 0.59 -0.94 -10.82
CA HIS A 361 0.27 0.00 -11.92
C HIS A 361 -0.14 1.36 -11.39
N LEU A 362 -0.87 1.42 -10.27
CA LEU A 362 -1.18 2.68 -9.60
C LEU A 362 0.08 3.38 -9.07
N LYS A 363 0.96 2.66 -8.35
CA LYS A 363 2.23 3.20 -7.85
C LYS A 363 3.07 3.75 -9.00
N ASN A 364 3.24 2.97 -10.05
CA ASN A 364 4.06 3.34 -11.20
C ASN A 364 3.50 4.58 -11.90
N LEU A 365 2.18 4.66 -12.09
CA LEU A 365 1.51 5.84 -12.64
C LEU A 365 1.79 7.09 -11.78
N MET A 366 1.61 6.99 -10.47
CA MET A 366 1.83 8.12 -9.57
C MET A 366 3.29 8.60 -9.60
N LEU A 367 4.26 7.70 -9.64
CA LEU A 367 5.69 8.03 -9.64
C LEU A 367 6.23 8.42 -11.03
N THR A 368 5.50 8.19 -12.10
CA THR A 368 5.83 8.68 -13.45
C THR A 368 5.66 10.20 -13.55
N MET A 369 4.77 10.79 -12.76
CA MET A 369 4.48 12.21 -12.74
C MET A 369 5.19 12.90 -11.55
N PRO A 370 5.32 14.24 -11.52
CA PRO A 370 5.76 14.98 -10.33
C PRO A 370 4.82 14.76 -9.13
N TYR A 371 5.03 13.67 -8.40
CA TYR A 371 4.12 13.14 -7.39
C TYR A 371 3.90 14.08 -6.20
N LEU A 372 4.97 14.71 -5.69
CA LEU A 372 4.91 15.51 -4.46
C LEU A 372 4.12 16.83 -4.60
N GLU A 373 3.93 17.33 -5.83
CA GLU A 373 3.12 18.52 -6.10
C GLU A 373 1.68 18.21 -6.50
N ARG A 374 1.31 16.94 -6.49
CA ARG A 374 -0.03 16.48 -6.86
C ARG A 374 -1.09 17.00 -5.89
N VAL A 375 -2.22 17.43 -6.43
CA VAL A 375 -3.40 17.85 -5.66
C VAL A 375 -4.67 17.21 -6.23
N PRO A 376 -5.61 16.74 -5.40
CA PRO A 376 -6.95 16.37 -5.88
C PRO A 376 -7.66 17.63 -6.38
N ASP A 377 -8.28 17.56 -7.56
CA ASP A 377 -9.00 18.69 -8.14
C ASP A 377 -10.22 18.22 -8.95
N GLN A 378 -11.36 18.16 -8.28
CA GLN A 378 -12.61 17.75 -8.92
C GLN A 378 -13.18 18.79 -9.90
N SER A 379 -12.66 20.03 -9.90
CA SER A 379 -13.05 21.07 -10.87
C SER A 379 -12.55 20.80 -12.29
N ILE A 380 -11.71 19.80 -12.48
CA ILE A 380 -11.31 19.25 -13.79
C ILE A 380 -12.52 18.64 -14.51
N ILE A 381 -13.47 18.06 -13.77
CA ILE A 381 -14.65 17.42 -14.30
C ILE A 381 -15.74 18.47 -14.51
N VAL A 382 -16.15 18.65 -15.76
CA VAL A 382 -17.13 19.68 -16.15
C VAL A 382 -18.54 19.11 -16.12
N GLY A 383 -19.42 19.74 -15.35
CA GLY A 383 -20.80 19.34 -15.16
C GLY A 383 -21.01 18.53 -13.87
N LYS A 384 -22.11 17.76 -13.81
CA LYS A 384 -22.42 16.92 -12.67
C LYS A 384 -21.46 15.72 -12.64
N ASN A 385 -20.71 15.57 -11.57
CA ASN A 385 -19.91 14.36 -11.33
C ASN A 385 -20.86 13.22 -10.95
N GLY A 386 -20.53 11.99 -11.31
CA GLY A 386 -21.27 10.79 -10.95
C GLY A 386 -21.23 10.47 -9.46
N GLU A 387 -22.02 9.50 -9.07
CA GLU A 387 -22.11 8.98 -7.71
C GLU A 387 -21.77 7.48 -7.71
N ARG A 388 -21.33 6.95 -6.57
CA ARG A 388 -20.96 5.54 -6.42
C ARG A 388 -20.00 5.10 -7.53
N TYR A 389 -20.25 3.97 -8.17
CA TYR A 389 -19.38 3.39 -9.22
C TYR A 389 -19.24 4.27 -10.48
N ASN A 390 -20.08 5.28 -10.67
CA ASN A 390 -19.98 6.26 -11.76
C ASN A 390 -19.21 7.53 -11.37
N ARG A 391 -18.77 7.64 -10.10
CA ARG A 391 -18.01 8.80 -9.65
C ARG A 391 -16.63 8.80 -10.28
N LEU A 392 -16.26 9.94 -10.86
CA LEU A 392 -14.93 10.22 -11.38
C LEU A 392 -14.09 10.85 -10.29
N LEU A 393 -12.83 10.44 -10.17
CA LEU A 393 -11.87 11.04 -9.26
C LEU A 393 -10.74 11.68 -10.07
N ALA A 394 -10.51 12.98 -9.85
CA ALA A 394 -9.52 13.76 -10.59
C ALA A 394 -8.41 14.30 -9.67
N THR A 395 -7.20 14.25 -10.18
CA THR A 395 -6.00 14.80 -9.53
C THR A 395 -5.09 15.44 -10.56
N ARG A 396 -4.26 16.40 -10.16
CA ARG A 396 -3.32 17.06 -11.07
C ARG A 396 -2.05 17.54 -10.36
N GLY A 397 -1.00 17.72 -11.14
CA GLY A 397 0.12 18.60 -10.84
C GLY A 397 -0.03 19.95 -11.55
N LYS A 398 1.09 20.60 -11.80
CA LYS A 398 1.15 21.86 -12.55
C LYS A 398 0.90 21.65 -14.05
N ASP A 399 1.46 20.59 -14.62
CA ASP A 399 1.57 20.33 -16.05
C ASP A 399 0.97 18.99 -16.51
N TYR A 400 0.29 18.28 -15.61
CA TYR A 400 -0.47 17.08 -15.91
C TYR A 400 -1.77 17.01 -15.13
N LEU A 401 -2.75 16.29 -15.66
CA LEU A 401 -3.95 15.88 -14.93
C LEU A 401 -4.29 14.42 -15.24
N MET A 402 -4.94 13.78 -14.29
CA MET A 402 -5.40 12.42 -14.38
C MET A 402 -6.83 12.30 -13.84
N VAL A 403 -7.67 11.48 -14.50
CA VAL A 403 -9.04 11.19 -14.05
C VAL A 403 -9.26 9.68 -14.07
N TYR A 404 -9.50 9.12 -12.90
CA TYR A 404 -9.88 7.72 -12.78
C TYR A 404 -11.38 7.54 -13.04
N ASN A 405 -11.72 6.54 -13.83
CA ASN A 405 -13.07 6.24 -14.29
C ASN A 405 -13.33 4.73 -14.18
N TYR A 406 -14.01 4.33 -13.11
CA TYR A 406 -14.25 2.92 -12.80
C TYR A 406 -15.18 2.25 -13.82
N ASN A 407 -16.31 2.88 -14.14
CA ASN A 407 -17.31 2.31 -15.05
C ASN A 407 -17.13 2.73 -16.50
N CYS A 408 -16.02 3.37 -16.87
CA CYS A 408 -15.78 3.88 -18.23
C CYS A 408 -16.95 4.74 -18.75
N VAL A 409 -17.54 5.59 -17.90
CA VAL A 409 -18.61 6.49 -18.32
C VAL A 409 -18.07 7.65 -19.15
N PRO A 410 -18.85 8.23 -20.10
CA PRO A 410 -18.46 9.45 -20.78
C PRO A 410 -18.18 10.59 -19.79
N MET A 411 -17.14 11.37 -20.05
CA MET A 411 -16.71 12.47 -19.17
C MET A 411 -16.34 13.73 -19.96
N LYS A 412 -16.58 14.89 -19.35
CA LYS A 412 -16.10 16.18 -19.85
C LYS A 412 -14.97 16.68 -18.97
N ILE A 413 -13.82 16.95 -19.56
CA ILE A 413 -12.58 17.29 -18.89
C ILE A 413 -12.13 18.68 -19.31
N ASP A 414 -11.78 19.53 -18.35
CA ASP A 414 -11.22 20.86 -18.58
C ASP A 414 -9.69 20.80 -18.62
N LEU A 415 -9.11 20.72 -19.82
CA LEU A 415 -7.67 20.66 -20.02
C LEU A 415 -6.95 21.99 -19.70
N ARG A 416 -7.66 23.09 -19.49
CA ARG A 416 -7.10 24.40 -19.10
C ARG A 416 -6.60 24.42 -17.66
N LYS A 417 -6.89 23.37 -16.87
CA LYS A 417 -6.48 23.24 -15.47
C LYS A 417 -4.99 22.98 -15.27
N VAL A 418 -4.28 22.69 -16.33
CA VAL A 418 -2.82 22.47 -16.35
C VAL A 418 -2.15 23.29 -17.43
N SER A 419 -0.83 23.51 -17.30
CA SER A 419 -0.04 24.39 -18.18
C SER A 419 -0.04 23.94 -19.64
N GLY A 420 0.43 24.84 -20.53
CA GLY A 420 0.62 24.60 -21.95
C GLY A 420 -0.64 24.85 -22.79
N ASP A 421 -0.46 25.19 -24.08
CA ASP A 421 -1.54 25.41 -25.03
C ASP A 421 -2.09 24.11 -25.60
N LYS A 422 -1.28 23.06 -25.59
CA LYS A 422 -1.62 21.74 -26.10
C LYS A 422 -1.30 20.66 -25.04
N LYS A 423 -2.06 19.58 -25.08
CA LYS A 423 -1.91 18.40 -24.21
C LYS A 423 -1.78 17.13 -25.03
N ASN A 424 -0.78 16.33 -24.74
CA ASN A 424 -0.77 14.94 -25.13
C ASN A 424 -1.69 14.15 -24.20
N VAL A 425 -2.51 13.28 -24.74
CA VAL A 425 -3.55 12.54 -24.00
C VAL A 425 -3.39 11.04 -24.21
N TRP A 426 -3.49 10.29 -23.10
CA TRP A 426 -3.51 8.83 -23.08
C TRP A 426 -4.73 8.31 -22.31
N TRP A 427 -5.10 7.08 -22.62
CA TRP A 427 -5.91 6.24 -21.78
C TRP A 427 -5.06 5.10 -21.24
N MET A 428 -5.08 4.89 -19.92
CA MET A 428 -4.41 3.77 -19.26
C MET A 428 -5.46 2.77 -18.77
N ASP A 429 -5.30 1.52 -19.13
CA ASP A 429 -6.02 0.39 -18.53
C ASP A 429 -5.48 0.18 -17.11
N ALA A 430 -6.32 0.29 -16.09
CA ALA A 430 -5.89 0.22 -14.70
C ALA A 430 -5.49 -1.20 -14.26
N ALA A 431 -6.00 -2.24 -14.91
CA ALA A 431 -5.68 -3.63 -14.61
C ALA A 431 -4.32 -4.07 -15.16
N THR A 432 -3.92 -3.53 -16.31
CA THR A 432 -2.72 -3.99 -17.02
C THR A 432 -1.62 -2.94 -17.07
N GLY A 433 -1.93 -1.67 -16.78
CA GLY A 433 -1.02 -0.55 -16.98
C GLY A 433 -0.74 -0.24 -18.47
N CYS A 434 -1.48 -0.86 -19.41
CA CYS A 434 -1.34 -0.59 -20.82
C CYS A 434 -1.78 0.84 -21.15
N LEU A 435 -1.04 1.50 -22.05
CA LEU A 435 -1.24 2.87 -22.48
C LEU A 435 -1.68 2.91 -23.94
N ASP A 436 -2.76 3.63 -24.21
CA ASP A 436 -3.21 3.99 -25.54
C ASP A 436 -3.08 5.50 -25.73
N TYR A 437 -2.19 5.95 -26.62
CA TYR A 437 -2.08 7.35 -27.00
C TYR A 437 -3.30 7.76 -27.82
N ILE A 438 -4.06 8.74 -27.32
CA ILE A 438 -5.32 9.21 -27.92
C ILE A 438 -5.06 10.32 -28.93
N GLY A 439 -4.06 11.18 -28.66
CA GLY A 439 -3.71 12.29 -29.54
C GLY A 439 -3.34 13.55 -28.79
N GLU A 440 -3.07 14.61 -29.55
CA GLU A 440 -2.79 15.95 -29.04
C GLU A 440 -4.05 16.81 -29.11
N PHE A 441 -4.36 17.52 -28.06
CA PHE A 441 -5.56 18.38 -27.95
C PHE A 441 -5.18 19.79 -27.53
N ASP A 442 -5.91 20.76 -28.04
CA ASP A 442 -5.81 22.14 -27.55
C ASP A 442 -6.30 22.24 -26.10
N SER A 443 -5.79 23.25 -25.38
CA SER A 443 -6.16 23.55 -23.99
C SER A 443 -7.60 24.08 -23.90
N ARG A 444 -8.57 23.16 -23.91
CA ARG A 444 -10.02 23.43 -23.89
C ARG A 444 -10.77 22.35 -23.11
N VAL A 445 -12.08 22.50 -22.97
CA VAL A 445 -12.93 21.42 -22.50
C VAL A 445 -13.08 20.38 -23.61
N VAL A 446 -12.82 19.12 -23.28
CA VAL A 446 -12.97 17.98 -24.18
C VAL A 446 -14.01 17.00 -23.63
N THR A 447 -14.71 16.32 -24.54
CA THR A 447 -15.55 15.17 -24.18
C THR A 447 -14.80 13.92 -24.57
N PHE A 448 -14.64 13.01 -23.64
CA PHE A 448 -13.99 11.72 -23.84
C PHE A 448 -14.94 10.59 -23.41
N ALA A 449 -15.09 9.61 -24.27
CA ALA A 449 -15.86 8.40 -23.99
C ALA A 449 -14.92 7.19 -24.14
N PRO A 450 -14.51 6.56 -23.04
CA PRO A 450 -13.68 5.36 -23.11
C PRO A 450 -14.41 4.26 -23.86
N GLN A 451 -13.72 3.54 -24.73
CA GLN A 451 -14.31 2.39 -25.42
C GLN A 451 -14.39 1.21 -24.47
N LYS A 452 -15.61 0.88 -24.04
CA LYS A 452 -15.86 -0.35 -23.28
C LYS A 452 -15.55 -1.57 -24.14
N GLY A 453 -14.79 -2.51 -23.60
CA GLY A 453 -14.86 -3.90 -24.06
C GLY A 453 -13.93 -4.30 -25.19
N VAL A 454 -13.03 -3.46 -25.72
CA VAL A 454 -12.07 -3.92 -26.75
C VAL A 454 -11.08 -4.96 -26.17
N ARG A 455 -10.93 -5.01 -24.83
CA ARG A 455 -10.11 -6.01 -24.12
C ARG A 455 -10.75 -6.49 -22.79
N GLY A 456 -12.08 -6.35 -22.63
CA GLY A 456 -12.73 -6.63 -21.35
C GLY A 456 -12.44 -5.57 -20.26
N ILE A 457 -12.00 -4.37 -20.63
CA ILE A 457 -11.58 -3.28 -19.75
C ILE A 457 -12.76 -2.83 -18.91
N SER A 458 -12.58 -2.89 -17.58
CA SER A 458 -13.61 -2.46 -16.61
C SER A 458 -13.40 -1.06 -16.10
N ASP A 459 -12.14 -0.58 -16.01
CA ASP A 459 -11.74 0.69 -15.44
C ASP A 459 -10.44 1.22 -16.04
N GLY A 460 -10.22 2.54 -15.94
CA GLY A 460 -9.00 3.13 -16.46
C GLY A 460 -8.79 4.59 -16.06
N VAL A 461 -7.70 5.15 -16.54
CA VAL A 461 -7.27 6.52 -16.23
C VAL A 461 -7.11 7.32 -17.51
N PHE A 462 -7.82 8.44 -17.60
CA PHE A 462 -7.53 9.50 -18.56
C PHE A 462 -6.33 10.30 -18.05
N ILE A 463 -5.30 10.43 -18.89
CA ILE A 463 -4.08 11.15 -18.57
C ILE A 463 -3.89 12.25 -19.61
N ALA A 464 -3.70 13.50 -19.18
CA ALA A 464 -3.34 14.61 -20.06
C ALA A 464 -2.11 15.31 -19.50
N ILE A 465 -1.11 15.52 -20.36
CA ILE A 465 0.18 16.11 -20.02
C ILE A 465 0.43 17.28 -20.97
N ASP A 466 0.94 18.41 -20.44
CA ASP A 466 1.45 19.51 -21.24
C ASP A 466 2.37 18.97 -22.35
N SER A 467 2.09 19.30 -23.61
CA SER A 467 2.81 18.71 -24.74
C SER A 467 4.32 19.04 -24.78
N SER A 468 4.76 20.03 -24.00
CA SER A 468 6.17 20.35 -23.79
C SER A 468 6.87 19.44 -22.77
N LYS A 469 6.11 18.57 -22.07
CA LYS A 469 6.61 17.63 -21.06
C LYS A 469 6.60 16.20 -21.60
N HIS A 470 7.58 15.42 -21.18
CA HIS A 470 7.85 14.08 -21.72
C HIS A 470 7.82 12.98 -20.66
N TYR A 471 6.87 13.06 -19.71
CA TYR A 471 6.70 12.02 -18.67
C TYR A 471 6.28 10.67 -19.24
N LEU A 472 5.59 10.68 -20.40
CA LEU A 472 5.21 9.49 -21.16
C LEU A 472 5.58 9.69 -22.64
N ALA A 473 6.19 8.67 -23.26
CA ALA A 473 6.42 8.67 -24.70
C ALA A 473 5.12 8.34 -25.46
N LYS A 474 4.91 8.95 -26.64
CA LYS A 474 3.68 8.75 -27.45
C LYS A 474 3.52 7.30 -27.92
N ASP A 475 4.60 6.59 -28.12
CA ASP A 475 4.65 5.18 -28.52
C ASP A 475 4.75 4.20 -27.35
N GLN A 476 4.85 4.69 -26.13
CA GLN A 476 4.88 3.87 -24.91
C GLN A 476 3.58 3.07 -24.76
N LYS A 477 3.68 1.76 -24.62
CA LYS A 477 2.55 0.82 -24.57
C LYS A 477 2.12 0.41 -23.18
N GLN A 478 2.98 0.64 -22.18
CA GLN A 478 2.71 0.28 -20.79
C GLN A 478 3.42 1.25 -19.85
N ILE A 479 2.81 1.52 -18.70
CA ILE A 479 3.45 2.31 -17.66
C ILE A 479 4.73 1.58 -17.19
N ALA A 480 5.85 2.30 -17.19
CA ALA A 480 7.12 1.72 -16.79
C ALA A 480 7.14 1.38 -15.29
N ASP A 481 7.84 0.31 -14.94
CA ASP A 481 8.08 0.00 -13.53
C ASP A 481 9.01 1.07 -12.94
N GLN A 482 8.48 1.79 -11.96
CA GLN A 482 9.20 2.81 -11.23
C GLN A 482 9.91 2.12 -10.05
N SER A 483 11.12 1.62 -10.28
CA SER A 483 12.05 1.35 -9.20
C SER A 483 12.33 2.67 -8.46
N LEU A 484 12.79 2.60 -7.21
CA LEU A 484 12.95 3.73 -6.29
C LEU A 484 13.79 4.93 -6.81
N GLU A 485 14.27 4.89 -8.02
CA GLU A 485 14.95 6.00 -8.69
C GLU A 485 14.03 7.16 -9.13
N GLY A 486 12.88 7.24 -8.54
CA GLY A 486 11.67 8.01 -8.88
C GLY A 486 11.75 9.52 -8.90
N LYS A 487 12.78 10.14 -9.46
CA LYS A 487 12.60 11.46 -10.06
C LYS A 487 11.94 11.27 -11.42
N PRO A 488 10.84 12.00 -11.73
CA PRO A 488 10.29 12.00 -13.07
C PRO A 488 11.42 12.38 -14.02
N ARG A 489 11.88 11.44 -14.83
CA ARG A 489 12.86 11.75 -15.88
C ARG A 489 12.11 12.50 -16.95
N ASP A 490 12.46 13.76 -17.18
CA ASP A 490 12.19 14.35 -18.48
C ASP A 490 13.03 13.55 -19.48
N LEU A 491 12.39 12.81 -20.38
CA LEU A 491 13.04 11.92 -21.35
C LEU A 491 14.00 12.68 -22.32
N ASN A 492 14.17 13.98 -22.12
CA ASN A 492 15.10 14.85 -22.88
C ASN A 492 16.30 15.38 -22.06
N GLU A 493 16.52 14.90 -20.83
CA GLU A 493 17.79 15.15 -20.10
C GLU A 493 18.83 14.07 -20.36
#